data_6ca8397620f1ec8362c8939967845601
#
_entry.id   6ca8397620f1ec8362c8939967845601
#
_cell.length_a   1.000
_cell.length_b   1.000
_cell.length_c   1.000
_cell.angle_alpha   90.00
_cell.angle_beta   90.00
_cell.angle_gamma   90.00
#
_symmetry.space_group_name_H-M   'P 1'
#
loop_
_entity.id
_entity.type
_entity.pdbx_description
1 polymer ?
#
loop_
_entity_poly.entity_id
_entity_poly.type
_entity_poly.pdbx_seq_one_letter_code
_entity_poly.pdbx_strand_id
1 'polypeptide(L)'
;MNCSSIPDYTHTLDLVVALGGIPSAFSFSFQTIIPVMIYHPLNSKVMNNKKKNEGQTDFSYYGLYLLEYLRTNRFEQATDETFIRERADRAAETYEQARLEGYTTAGAQELAMNILLEGLRYSKYAILREVVENEFAGEVPGEKCEAFTQKLLPLVGNVFSIYDLSDDNFALSPEYDLLYTELTGAVILYIEEYGV
;
A
#
# COMPACT_ATOMS: atom_id res chain seq x y z
N MET A 1 11.90 29.68 -37.04
CA MET A 1 13.09 28.87 -36.92
C MET A 1 13.58 29.05 -35.50
N ASN A 2 13.29 28.13 -34.64
CA ASN A 2 14.09 27.66 -33.50
C ASN A 2 13.20 26.69 -32.70
N CYS A 3 13.52 25.43 -32.84
CA CYS A 3 13.05 24.39 -31.93
C CYS A 3 13.71 24.62 -30.57
N SER A 4 12.94 24.89 -29.54
CA SER A 4 13.40 24.83 -28.17
C SER A 4 13.14 23.43 -27.59
N SER A 5 14.24 22.77 -27.30
CA SER A 5 14.42 21.45 -26.72
C SER A 5 13.70 21.29 -25.38
N ILE A 6 13.01 20.18 -25.25
CA ILE A 6 12.46 19.66 -24.01
C ILE A 6 13.62 19.17 -23.14
N PRO A 7 13.71 19.52 -21.85
CA PRO A 7 14.73 18.96 -20.97
C PRO A 7 14.46 17.50 -20.65
N ASP A 8 15.46 16.69 -20.86
CA ASP A 8 15.52 15.25 -20.65
C ASP A 8 15.66 14.94 -19.15
N TYR A 9 14.66 14.32 -18.53
CA TYR A 9 14.63 13.97 -17.09
C TYR A 9 15.27 12.62 -16.76
N THR A 10 16.14 12.11 -17.61
CA THR A 10 16.81 10.81 -17.40
C THR A 10 18.00 10.84 -16.44
N HIS A 11 18.43 12.01 -15.95
CA HIS A 11 19.67 12.14 -15.16
C HIS A 11 19.53 12.11 -13.63
N THR A 12 18.34 11.95 -13.06
CA THR A 12 18.15 11.91 -11.60
C THR A 12 18.12 10.51 -10.99
N LEU A 13 18.10 9.46 -11.79
CA LEU A 13 18.12 8.07 -11.30
C LEU A 13 19.52 7.47 -11.11
N ASP A 14 20.55 8.08 -11.70
CA ASP A 14 21.92 7.54 -11.61
C ASP A 14 22.70 7.96 -10.35
N LEU A 15 22.19 8.86 -9.52
CA LEU A 15 22.93 9.35 -8.34
C LEU A 15 22.70 8.51 -7.07
N VAL A 16 21.70 7.64 -7.05
CA VAL A 16 21.38 6.78 -5.89
C VAL A 16 22.14 5.45 -5.93
N VAL A 17 22.62 5.06 -7.11
CA VAL A 17 23.37 3.79 -7.30
C VAL A 17 24.85 3.90 -6.93
N ALA A 18 25.40 5.12 -6.79
CA ALA A 18 26.84 5.37 -6.59
C ALA A 18 27.33 5.37 -5.15
N LEU A 19 26.46 5.24 -4.15
CA LEU A 19 26.85 5.18 -2.73
C LEU A 19 26.52 3.83 -2.11
N GLY A 20 27.36 2.86 -2.44
CA GLY A 20 27.79 1.75 -1.59
C GLY A 20 26.73 0.82 -1.01
N GLY A 21 26.43 -0.28 -1.69
CA GLY A 21 26.29 -1.56 -1.00
C GLY A 21 24.94 -1.88 -0.37
N ILE A 22 23.86 -1.95 -1.16
CA ILE A 22 22.66 -2.72 -0.79
C ILE A 22 22.79 -4.10 -1.46
N PRO A 23 22.65 -5.22 -0.72
CA PRO A 23 22.62 -6.53 -1.34
C PRO A 23 21.47 -6.63 -2.32
N SER A 24 21.72 -7.17 -3.50
CA SER A 24 20.80 -7.24 -4.65
C SER A 24 19.61 -8.20 -4.49
N ALA A 25 19.14 -8.46 -3.27
CA ALA A 25 17.98 -9.30 -2.96
C ALA A 25 16.71 -8.49 -2.58
N PHE A 26 16.82 -7.18 -2.38
CA PHE A 26 15.68 -6.33 -1.98
C PHE A 26 15.28 -5.36 -3.08
N SER A 27 15.03 -5.86 -4.28
CA SER A 27 14.30 -5.09 -5.28
C SER A 27 12.80 -5.19 -5.00
N PHE A 28 12.37 -4.49 -3.94
CA PHE A 28 10.94 -4.37 -3.68
C PHE A 28 10.27 -3.60 -4.79
N SER A 29 9.49 -4.28 -5.55
CA SER A 29 8.63 -3.74 -6.59
C SER A 29 7.48 -2.95 -5.98
N PHE A 30 7.78 -1.84 -5.29
CA PHE A 30 6.79 -0.79 -4.99
C PHE A 30 6.11 -0.26 -6.27
N GLN A 31 6.70 -0.59 -7.42
CA GLN A 31 6.20 -0.23 -8.75
C GLN A 31 5.05 -1.09 -9.25
N THR A 32 4.72 -2.23 -8.63
CA THR A 32 3.77 -3.18 -9.22
C THR A 32 2.33 -3.02 -8.72
N ILE A 33 2.08 -2.27 -7.63
CA ILE A 33 0.72 -2.09 -7.10
C ILE A 33 0.07 -0.77 -7.56
N ILE A 34 0.86 0.22 -7.95
CA ILE A 34 0.34 1.53 -8.37
C ILE A 34 0.04 1.66 -9.87
N PRO A 35 0.62 0.89 -10.84
CA PRO A 35 0.57 1.30 -12.24
C PRO A 35 -0.71 0.99 -13.01
N VAL A 36 -1.62 0.14 -12.52
CA VAL A 36 -2.73 -0.33 -13.39
C VAL A 36 -4.02 0.49 -13.28
N MET A 37 -4.17 1.33 -12.24
CA MET A 37 -5.40 2.14 -12.07
C MET A 37 -5.27 3.64 -12.29
N ILE A 38 -4.07 4.16 -12.62
CA ILE A 38 -3.84 5.61 -12.79
C ILE A 38 -4.38 6.16 -14.12
N TYR A 39 -4.72 5.31 -15.09
CA TYR A 39 -5.14 5.74 -16.43
C TYR A 39 -6.63 5.51 -16.74
N HIS A 40 -7.54 5.83 -15.83
CA HIS A 40 -8.91 6.11 -16.25
C HIS A 40 -9.18 7.61 -16.19
N PRO A 41 -9.39 8.26 -17.34
CA PRO A 41 -9.77 9.67 -17.34
C PRO A 41 -11.11 9.81 -16.61
N LEU A 42 -11.13 10.70 -15.62
CA LEU A 42 -12.33 11.14 -14.92
C LEU A 42 -13.38 11.58 -15.94
N ASN A 43 -14.27 10.68 -16.29
CA ASN A 43 -15.42 11.02 -17.12
C ASN A 43 -16.43 11.72 -16.20
N SER A 44 -16.43 13.05 -16.23
CA SER A 44 -17.27 13.97 -15.46
C SER A 44 -18.80 13.81 -15.67
N LYS A 45 -19.27 12.66 -16.17
CA LYS A 45 -20.68 12.37 -16.49
C LYS A 45 -21.39 11.40 -15.55
N VAL A 46 -20.81 10.99 -14.43
CA VAL A 46 -21.49 10.07 -13.48
C VAL A 46 -22.02 10.79 -12.23
N MET A 47 -22.19 12.09 -12.28
CA MET A 47 -22.88 12.83 -11.25
C MET A 47 -24.34 13.07 -11.67
N ASN A 48 -25.18 12.04 -11.68
CA ASN A 48 -26.61 12.16 -11.41
C ASN A 48 -27.34 10.85 -11.77
N ASN A 49 -27.35 9.90 -10.85
CA ASN A 49 -28.44 8.93 -10.78
C ASN A 49 -28.68 8.54 -9.32
N LYS A 50 -29.49 9.36 -8.66
CA LYS A 50 -30.04 9.12 -7.35
C LYS A 50 -31.08 8.00 -7.45
N LYS A 51 -30.65 6.73 -7.37
CA LYS A 51 -31.47 5.62 -6.93
C LYS A 51 -30.85 5.10 -5.64
N LYS A 52 -31.45 5.51 -4.53
CA LYS A 52 -31.18 5.02 -3.20
C LYS A 52 -31.52 3.53 -3.14
N ASN A 53 -30.50 2.66 -3.23
CA ASN A 53 -30.61 1.28 -2.77
C ASN A 53 -30.19 1.29 -1.29
N GLU A 54 -31.11 1.02 -0.42
CA GLU A 54 -30.91 0.86 1.02
C GLU A 54 -29.92 -0.30 1.23
N GLY A 55 -28.69 0.06 1.73
CA GLY A 55 -27.60 -0.88 2.02
C GLY A 55 -26.29 -0.65 1.26
N GLN A 56 -26.24 0.30 0.32
CA GLN A 56 -25.01 0.63 -0.38
C GLN A 56 -24.43 1.92 0.22
N THR A 57 -23.29 1.80 0.89
CA THR A 57 -22.50 2.95 1.38
C THR A 57 -22.13 3.83 0.18
N ASP A 58 -22.63 5.08 0.19
CA ASP A 58 -22.37 6.06 -0.88
C ASP A 58 -21.00 6.73 -0.63
N PHE A 59 -19.94 5.99 -0.88
CA PHE A 59 -18.57 6.52 -0.80
C PHE A 59 -18.19 7.29 -2.07
N SER A 60 -17.40 8.36 -1.88
CA SER A 60 -16.71 9.05 -2.98
C SER A 60 -15.69 8.13 -3.66
N TYR A 61 -15.12 8.57 -4.79
CA TYR A 61 -14.04 7.85 -5.47
C TYR A 61 -12.89 7.47 -4.53
N TYR A 62 -12.38 8.42 -3.73
CA TYR A 62 -11.34 8.16 -2.75
C TYR A 62 -11.79 7.21 -1.65
N GLY A 63 -13.06 7.31 -1.22
CA GLY A 63 -13.61 6.40 -0.23
C GLY A 63 -13.73 4.96 -0.72
N LEU A 64 -14.16 4.75 -1.96
CA LEU A 64 -14.20 3.41 -2.57
C LEU A 64 -12.80 2.83 -2.76
N TYR A 65 -11.84 3.65 -3.21
CA TYR A 65 -10.45 3.24 -3.34
C TYR A 65 -9.86 2.82 -1.99
N LEU A 66 -10.03 3.66 -0.96
CA LEU A 66 -9.53 3.38 0.38
C LEU A 66 -10.16 2.11 0.96
N LEU A 67 -11.47 1.93 0.82
CA LEU A 67 -12.16 0.74 1.29
C LEU A 67 -11.59 -0.54 0.66
N GLU A 68 -11.38 -0.54 -0.65
CA GLU A 68 -10.81 -1.68 -1.36
C GLU A 68 -9.35 -1.95 -0.92
N TYR A 69 -8.56 -0.88 -0.79
CA TYR A 69 -7.19 -0.97 -0.29
C TYR A 69 -7.13 -1.57 1.12
N LEU A 70 -7.96 -1.09 2.05
CA LEU A 70 -8.03 -1.57 3.43
C LEU A 70 -8.46 -3.04 3.49
N ARG A 71 -9.43 -3.45 2.67
CA ARG A 71 -9.90 -4.84 2.59
C ARG A 71 -8.84 -5.78 2.04
N THR A 72 -8.19 -5.40 0.94
CA THR A 72 -7.16 -6.20 0.30
C THR A 72 -5.98 -6.44 1.23
N ASN A 73 -5.58 -5.39 1.97
CA ASN A 73 -4.47 -5.45 2.92
C ASN A 73 -4.88 -5.84 4.35
N ARG A 74 -6.14 -6.22 4.57
CA ARG A 74 -6.66 -6.70 5.85
C ARG A 74 -6.47 -5.73 7.02
N PHE A 75 -6.60 -4.44 6.76
CA PHE A 75 -6.61 -3.43 7.81
C PHE A 75 -7.91 -3.47 8.64
N GLU A 76 -7.78 -3.27 9.94
CA GLU A 76 -8.94 -3.24 10.87
C GLU A 76 -9.90 -2.08 10.52
N GLN A 77 -9.36 -0.98 10.01
CA GLN A 77 -10.10 0.22 9.58
C GLN A 77 -11.05 -0.03 8.39
N ALA A 78 -10.97 -1.19 7.73
CA ALA A 78 -11.87 -1.53 6.62
C ALA A 78 -13.36 -1.55 7.01
N THR A 79 -13.68 -1.64 8.31
CA THR A 79 -15.04 -1.62 8.86
C THR A 79 -15.44 -0.27 9.45
N ASP A 80 -14.51 0.70 9.50
CA ASP A 80 -14.75 2.04 10.04
C ASP A 80 -15.14 3.02 8.92
N GLU A 81 -16.44 3.15 8.69
CA GLU A 81 -16.99 4.06 7.69
C GLU A 81 -16.63 5.53 7.95
N THR A 82 -16.54 5.94 9.23
CA THR A 82 -16.20 7.31 9.60
C THR A 82 -14.77 7.63 9.20
N PHE A 83 -13.84 6.75 9.56
CA PHE A 83 -12.44 6.85 9.14
C PHE A 83 -12.29 6.95 7.61
N ILE A 84 -13.01 6.09 6.87
CA ILE A 84 -12.95 6.07 5.40
C ILE A 84 -13.45 7.39 4.81
N ARG A 85 -14.59 7.92 5.30
CA ARG A 85 -15.15 9.19 4.83
C ARG A 85 -14.23 10.37 5.11
N GLU A 86 -13.82 10.55 6.36
CA GLU A 86 -12.97 11.66 6.77
C GLU A 86 -11.63 11.66 6.01
N ARG A 87 -11.03 10.49 5.81
CA ARG A 87 -9.78 10.35 5.06
C ARG A 87 -9.98 10.65 3.57
N ALA A 88 -11.09 10.18 2.98
CA ALA A 88 -11.44 10.45 1.59
C ALA A 88 -11.72 11.94 1.33
N ASP A 89 -12.40 12.61 2.26
CA ASP A 89 -12.69 14.04 2.16
C ASP A 89 -11.40 14.86 2.22
N ARG A 90 -10.48 14.56 3.15
CA ARG A 90 -9.15 15.19 3.22
C ARG A 90 -8.34 15.00 1.93
N ALA A 91 -8.38 13.82 1.33
CA ALA A 91 -7.71 13.57 0.08
C ALA A 91 -8.31 14.38 -1.09
N ALA A 92 -9.65 14.49 -1.14
CA ALA A 92 -10.35 15.31 -2.13
C ALA A 92 -10.00 16.80 -1.99
N GLU A 93 -10.02 17.33 -0.77
CA GLU A 93 -9.61 18.72 -0.46
C GLU A 93 -8.16 18.99 -0.89
N THR A 94 -7.25 18.04 -0.60
CA THR A 94 -5.85 18.14 -1.00
C THR A 94 -5.70 18.19 -2.53
N TYR A 95 -6.47 17.35 -3.24
CA TYR A 95 -6.49 17.38 -4.70
C TYR A 95 -6.95 18.74 -5.24
N GLU A 96 -8.07 19.24 -4.74
CA GLU A 96 -8.63 20.53 -5.18
C GLU A 96 -7.65 21.68 -4.91
N GLN A 97 -7.07 21.73 -3.71
CA GLN A 97 -6.11 22.75 -3.33
C GLN A 97 -4.87 22.72 -4.24
N ALA A 98 -4.30 21.55 -4.48
CA ALA A 98 -3.16 21.39 -5.37
C ALA A 98 -3.48 21.84 -6.81
N ARG A 99 -4.70 21.56 -7.30
CA ARG A 99 -5.14 22.05 -8.62
C ARG A 99 -5.25 23.57 -8.67
N LEU A 100 -5.74 24.21 -7.58
CA LEU A 100 -5.79 25.67 -7.47
C LEU A 100 -4.40 26.30 -7.43
N GLU A 101 -3.43 25.64 -6.82
CA GLU A 101 -2.03 26.06 -6.76
C GLU A 101 -1.27 25.83 -8.07
N GLY A 102 -1.90 25.22 -9.09
CA GLY A 102 -1.35 25.05 -10.42
C GLY A 102 -0.60 23.73 -10.64
N TYR A 103 -0.67 22.79 -9.70
CA TYR A 103 -0.13 21.44 -9.94
C TYR A 103 -0.82 20.76 -11.12
N THR A 104 -0.09 19.90 -11.82
CA THR A 104 -0.68 19.05 -12.85
C THR A 104 -1.72 18.10 -12.23
N THR A 105 -2.61 17.55 -13.04
CA THR A 105 -3.59 16.54 -12.57
C THR A 105 -2.88 15.35 -11.90
N ALA A 106 -1.78 14.88 -12.47
CA ALA A 106 -1.00 13.78 -11.91
C ALA A 106 -0.35 14.16 -10.57
N GLY A 107 0.26 15.36 -10.47
CA GLY A 107 0.85 15.82 -9.21
C GLY A 107 -0.17 16.04 -8.10
N ALA A 108 -1.34 16.61 -8.42
CA ALA A 108 -2.43 16.76 -7.46
C ALA A 108 -2.97 15.41 -6.99
N GLN A 109 -3.06 14.43 -7.91
CA GLN A 109 -3.48 13.07 -7.58
C GLN A 109 -2.48 12.38 -6.64
N GLU A 110 -1.18 12.56 -6.89
CA GLU A 110 -0.12 12.01 -6.02
C GLU A 110 -0.20 12.56 -4.61
N LEU A 111 -0.38 13.88 -4.45
CA LEU A 111 -0.55 14.51 -3.15
C LEU A 111 -1.80 13.99 -2.43
N ALA A 112 -2.92 13.87 -3.13
CA ALA A 112 -4.15 13.32 -2.56
C ALA A 112 -3.98 11.86 -2.12
N MET A 113 -3.31 11.03 -2.92
CA MET A 113 -3.05 9.62 -2.57
C MET A 113 -2.10 9.49 -1.37
N ASN A 114 -1.12 10.38 -1.23
CA ASN A 114 -0.26 10.39 -0.05
C ASN A 114 -1.07 10.67 1.23
N ILE A 115 -1.99 11.62 1.20
CA ILE A 115 -2.91 11.88 2.33
C ILE A 115 -3.86 10.70 2.56
N LEU A 116 -4.38 10.10 1.50
CA LEU A 116 -5.33 8.98 1.59
C LEU A 116 -4.71 7.77 2.30
N LEU A 117 -3.44 7.46 1.99
CA LEU A 117 -2.73 6.27 2.46
C LEU A 117 -1.72 6.53 3.59
N GLU A 118 -1.70 7.75 4.14
CA GLU A 118 -0.83 8.11 5.26
C GLU A 118 -1.01 7.16 6.46
N GLY A 119 0.08 6.56 6.93
CA GLY A 119 0.08 5.59 8.02
C GLY A 119 -0.54 4.22 7.69
N LEU A 120 -0.80 3.93 6.41
CA LEU A 120 -1.39 2.68 5.94
C LEU A 120 -0.49 1.92 4.96
N ARG A 121 0.79 2.30 4.85
CA ARG A 121 1.70 1.68 3.88
C ARG A 121 2.08 0.26 4.25
N TYR A 122 2.14 -0.05 5.55
CA TYR A 122 2.58 -1.33 6.06
C TYR A 122 1.44 -2.04 6.79
N SER A 123 0.86 -3.06 6.19
CA SER A 123 -0.11 -3.90 6.86
C SER A 123 0.54 -5.16 7.42
N LYS A 124 0.09 -5.59 8.61
CA LYS A 124 0.53 -6.85 9.23
C LYS A 124 0.36 -8.03 8.29
N TYR A 125 -0.76 -8.06 7.57
CA TYR A 125 -1.06 -9.11 6.60
C TYR A 125 -0.08 -9.11 5.42
N ALA A 126 0.20 -7.93 4.83
CA ALA A 126 1.09 -7.84 3.67
C ALA A 126 2.52 -8.25 4.03
N ILE A 127 3.04 -7.79 5.18
CA ILE A 127 4.39 -8.16 5.67
C ILE A 127 4.47 -9.67 5.94
N LEU A 128 3.49 -10.23 6.66
CA LEU A 128 3.50 -11.67 6.95
C LEU A 128 3.37 -12.51 5.67
N ARG A 129 2.54 -12.07 4.72
CA ARG A 129 2.39 -12.73 3.42
C ARG A 129 3.69 -12.72 2.65
N GLU A 130 4.40 -11.60 2.66
CA GLU A 130 5.70 -11.47 2.03
C GLU A 130 6.73 -12.44 2.62
N VAL A 131 6.80 -12.57 3.96
CA VAL A 131 7.64 -13.56 4.62
C VAL A 131 7.29 -14.97 4.15
N VAL A 132 6.01 -15.33 4.10
CA VAL A 132 5.56 -16.65 3.67
C VAL A 132 5.92 -16.91 2.20
N GLU A 133 5.70 -15.92 1.32
CA GLU A 133 5.99 -16.05 -0.12
C GLU A 133 7.50 -16.16 -0.42
N ASN A 134 8.34 -15.43 0.32
CA ASN A 134 9.77 -15.39 0.05
C ASN A 134 10.54 -16.53 0.73
N GLU A 135 10.24 -16.81 2.00
CA GLU A 135 11.04 -17.73 2.81
C GLU A 135 10.49 -19.18 2.79
N PHE A 136 9.18 -19.33 2.51
CA PHE A 136 8.51 -20.64 2.63
C PHE A 136 7.84 -21.09 1.33
N ALA A 137 8.31 -20.62 0.17
CA ALA A 137 7.77 -21.02 -1.13
C ALA A 137 7.88 -22.52 -1.40
N GLY A 138 8.85 -23.22 -0.76
CA GLY A 138 9.05 -24.65 -0.88
C GLY A 138 8.06 -25.47 -0.03
N GLU A 139 7.65 -24.96 1.12
CA GLU A 139 6.76 -25.62 2.08
C GLU A 139 5.30 -25.25 1.85
N VAL A 140 5.04 -23.96 1.52
CA VAL A 140 3.70 -23.40 1.32
C VAL A 140 3.45 -23.17 -0.17
N PRO A 141 2.67 -24.04 -0.85
CA PRO A 141 2.29 -23.82 -2.23
C PRO A 141 1.59 -22.46 -2.42
N GLY A 142 1.88 -21.75 -3.51
CA GLY A 142 1.37 -20.41 -3.75
C GLY A 142 -0.17 -20.31 -3.68
N GLU A 143 -0.89 -21.36 -4.10
CA GLU A 143 -2.35 -21.45 -3.98
C GLU A 143 -2.86 -21.51 -2.52
N LYS A 144 -2.02 -21.93 -1.58
CA LYS A 144 -2.33 -21.98 -0.14
C LYS A 144 -1.80 -20.79 0.64
N CYS A 145 -0.92 -19.98 0.06
CA CYS A 145 -0.22 -18.89 0.73
C CYS A 145 -1.21 -17.92 1.40
N GLU A 146 -2.27 -17.51 0.71
CA GLU A 146 -3.27 -16.60 1.28
C GLU A 146 -3.96 -17.21 2.52
N ALA A 147 -4.45 -18.45 2.40
CA ALA A 147 -5.15 -19.12 3.50
C ALA A 147 -4.21 -19.38 4.69
N PHE A 148 -2.96 -19.76 4.42
CA PHE A 148 -1.95 -19.99 5.44
C PHE A 148 -1.59 -18.69 6.16
N THR A 149 -1.34 -17.61 5.44
CA THR A 149 -1.08 -16.28 6.03
C THR A 149 -2.24 -15.81 6.89
N GLN A 150 -3.49 -15.98 6.43
CA GLN A 150 -4.67 -15.61 7.23
C GLN A 150 -4.77 -16.42 8.53
N LYS A 151 -4.42 -17.69 8.51
CA LYS A 151 -4.41 -18.55 9.68
C LYS A 151 -3.34 -18.14 10.68
N LEU A 152 -2.15 -17.71 10.20
CA LEU A 152 -1.04 -17.30 11.03
C LEU A 152 -1.22 -15.91 11.65
N LEU A 153 -1.84 -14.98 10.95
CA LEU A 153 -1.92 -13.57 11.34
C LEU A 153 -2.36 -13.33 12.79
N PRO A 154 -3.42 -13.97 13.31
CA PRO A 154 -3.79 -13.81 14.73
C PRO A 154 -2.77 -14.43 15.71
N LEU A 155 -2.00 -15.42 15.27
CA LEU A 155 -1.04 -16.12 16.13
C LEU A 155 0.26 -15.34 16.32
N VAL A 156 0.64 -14.52 15.34
CA VAL A 156 1.84 -13.68 15.37
C VAL A 156 1.57 -12.22 15.78
N GLY A 157 0.37 -11.93 16.30
CA GLY A 157 -0.03 -10.59 16.70
C GLY A 157 0.88 -9.94 17.74
N ASN A 158 1.45 -10.75 18.64
CA ASN A 158 2.40 -10.31 19.65
C ASN A 158 3.73 -9.83 19.03
N VAL A 159 4.19 -10.42 17.94
CA VAL A 159 5.40 -10.01 17.23
C VAL A 159 5.19 -8.60 16.68
N PHE A 160 4.04 -8.33 16.06
CA PHE A 160 3.75 -6.99 15.53
C PHE A 160 3.58 -5.91 16.59
N SER A 161 3.23 -6.28 17.84
CA SER A 161 2.82 -5.31 18.86
C SER A 161 3.92 -4.36 19.33
N ILE A 162 5.18 -4.67 19.06
CA ILE A 162 6.35 -3.87 19.48
C ILE A 162 6.83 -2.92 18.38
N TYR A 163 6.27 -3.00 17.17
CA TYR A 163 6.67 -2.21 16.01
C TYR A 163 5.61 -1.18 15.64
N ASP A 164 6.04 0.04 15.27
CA ASP A 164 5.16 1.09 14.78
C ASP A 164 5.02 1.01 13.25
N LEU A 165 4.00 0.29 12.79
CA LEU A 165 3.70 0.15 11.37
C LEU A 165 3.00 1.38 10.77
N SER A 166 2.69 2.42 11.58
CA SER A 166 2.11 3.67 11.08
C SER A 166 3.15 4.65 10.55
N ASP A 167 4.44 4.41 10.80
CA ASP A 167 5.52 5.17 10.18
C ASP A 167 5.66 4.80 8.70
N ASP A 168 5.35 5.75 7.82
CA ASP A 168 5.45 5.57 6.36
C ASP A 168 6.87 5.29 5.85
N ASN A 169 7.89 5.43 6.69
CA ASN A 169 9.29 5.12 6.40
C ASN A 169 9.77 3.83 7.10
N PHE A 170 8.89 3.08 7.72
CA PHE A 170 9.23 1.90 8.52
C PHE A 170 10.16 0.91 7.78
N ALA A 171 9.95 0.67 6.47
CA ALA A 171 10.83 -0.21 5.68
C ALA A 171 12.26 0.30 5.51
N LEU A 172 12.54 1.57 5.83
CA LEU A 172 13.90 2.14 5.80
C LEU A 172 14.60 2.03 7.16
N SER A 173 13.89 1.58 8.19
CA SER A 173 14.42 1.43 9.54
C SER A 173 15.01 0.03 9.76
N PRO A 174 16.01 -0.11 10.64
CA PRO A 174 16.53 -1.42 11.04
C PRO A 174 15.49 -2.33 11.71
N GLU A 175 14.41 -1.75 12.24
CA GLU A 175 13.31 -2.47 12.88
C GLU A 175 12.53 -3.31 11.88
N TYR A 176 12.49 -2.95 10.59
CA TYR A 176 11.88 -3.77 9.55
C TYR A 176 12.59 -5.13 9.40
N ASP A 177 13.92 -5.12 9.36
CA ASP A 177 14.71 -6.36 9.26
C ASP A 177 14.55 -7.24 10.49
N LEU A 178 14.42 -6.61 11.69
CA LEU A 178 14.16 -7.33 12.94
C LEU A 178 12.76 -7.97 12.90
N LEU A 179 11.74 -7.22 12.57
CA LEU A 179 10.36 -7.72 12.40
C LEU A 179 10.31 -8.88 11.40
N TYR A 180 10.96 -8.74 10.25
CA TYR A 180 11.01 -9.77 9.21
C TYR A 180 11.64 -11.07 9.76
N THR A 181 12.75 -10.93 10.47
CA THR A 181 13.47 -12.08 11.09
C THR A 181 12.62 -12.75 12.18
N GLU A 182 11.95 -11.99 13.04
CA GLU A 182 11.09 -12.53 14.09
C GLU A 182 9.87 -13.25 13.53
N LEU A 183 9.25 -12.68 12.46
CA LEU A 183 8.16 -13.35 11.75
C LEU A 183 8.61 -14.64 11.09
N THR A 184 9.77 -14.65 10.44
CA THR A 184 10.35 -15.85 9.85
C THR A 184 10.54 -16.94 10.92
N GLY A 185 11.10 -16.59 12.06
CA GLY A 185 11.24 -17.51 13.19
C GLY A 185 9.91 -18.05 13.71
N ALA A 186 8.90 -17.20 13.84
CA ALA A 186 7.56 -17.61 14.28
C ALA A 186 6.89 -18.56 13.29
N VAL A 187 7.05 -18.33 11.97
CA VAL A 187 6.50 -19.19 10.91
C VAL A 187 7.22 -20.57 10.91
N ILE A 188 8.55 -20.60 11.09
CA ILE A 188 9.31 -21.88 11.20
C ILE A 188 8.74 -22.71 12.35
N LEU A 189 8.67 -22.15 13.54
CA LEU A 189 8.15 -22.85 14.71
C LEU A 189 6.74 -23.37 14.51
N TYR A 190 5.89 -22.58 13.85
CA TYR A 190 4.53 -23.02 13.53
C TYR A 190 4.51 -24.21 12.56
N ILE A 191 5.31 -24.16 11.48
CA ILE A 191 5.37 -25.23 10.49
C ILE A 191 5.92 -26.52 11.11
N GLU A 192 6.94 -26.43 11.98
CA GLU A 192 7.53 -27.58 12.68
C GLU A 192 6.52 -28.27 13.60
N GLU A 193 5.66 -27.48 14.27
CA GLU A 193 4.70 -28.04 15.24
C GLU A 193 3.41 -28.53 14.61
N TYR A 194 2.88 -27.80 13.60
CA TYR A 194 1.52 -28.03 13.06
C TYR A 194 1.49 -28.39 11.58
N GLY A 195 2.60 -28.24 10.84
CA GLY A 195 2.64 -28.38 9.39
C GLY A 195 1.94 -27.22 8.64
N VAL A 196 1.70 -27.40 7.34
CA VAL A 196 1.09 -26.43 6.41
C VAL A 196 -0.35 -26.80 6.09
#